data_f50102ee6440fb9c104956c2dc50b546
#
_entry.id   f50102ee6440fb9c104956c2dc50b546
#
_cell.length_a   1.000
_cell.length_b   1.000
_cell.length_c   1.000
_cell.angle_alpha   90.00
_cell.angle_beta   90.00
_cell.angle_gamma   90.00
#
_symmetry.space_group_name_H-M   'P 1'
#
loop_
_entity.id
_entity.type
_entity.pdbx_description
1 polymer ?
#
loop_
_entity_poly.entity_id
_entity_poly.type
_entity_poly.pdbx_seq_one_letter_code
_entity_poly.pdbx_strand_id
1 'polypeptide(L)'
;MAQAVADAFDVEQHLVVQAGTGTGKSLAYLVPAMLHSERVVVATATLALQHQLIERDLPALIAAVDAADLDTSHAVLKGRSNYACLHRVRMGVPDDQGTLVDLPADSIGAEVVAMREWVEEQADARGSGERDAAPRHTDRVWRQVSVSHRECLGTKCDFYDECFAERAKQKAADAHVIVTNHALLAIDAIEGVPMIPEYDAVVIDEAHEFVARVTQTATDDLSIADIDRLSTRAERHVDDDSAARLGDAADELKDAIAVCGPGRVDALEGQLAQALGVVRDCARALISSLPKEAGDDAAIVQCKGWAQELFTTAERMATGSEADVLWVNERPDNRGGDNLQVAPLDVSFQVRDHLLADKTAVFTSATLKLGGDFAPVARSLGLWADEEGGT
;
A
#
# COMPACT_ATOMS: atom_id res chain seq x y z
N MET A 1 -23.54 -2.43 20.82
CA MET A 1 -22.54 -2.05 19.81
C MET A 1 -23.17 -1.24 18.69
N ALA A 2 -24.16 -1.74 17.94
CA ALA A 2 -24.76 -0.99 16.82
C ALA A 2 -25.20 0.43 17.23
N GLN A 3 -25.95 0.59 18.35
CA GLN A 3 -26.33 1.90 18.84
C GLN A 3 -25.13 2.79 19.17
N ALA A 4 -24.09 2.25 19.81
CA ALA A 4 -22.88 3.04 20.12
C ALA A 4 -22.12 3.48 18.86
N VAL A 5 -22.15 2.70 17.79
CA VAL A 5 -21.57 3.11 16.49
C VAL A 5 -22.40 4.20 15.85
N ALA A 6 -23.74 4.08 15.85
CA ALA A 6 -24.63 5.11 15.36
C ALA A 6 -24.46 6.43 16.13
N ASP A 7 -24.47 6.35 17.47
CA ASP A 7 -24.26 7.52 18.32
C ASP A 7 -22.91 8.19 18.04
N ALA A 8 -21.83 7.41 17.81
CA ALA A 8 -20.50 7.93 17.49
C ALA A 8 -20.49 8.69 16.16
N PHE A 9 -21.18 8.17 15.15
CA PHE A 9 -21.32 8.86 13.86
C PHE A 9 -22.14 10.15 13.98
N ASP A 10 -23.26 10.10 14.73
CA ASP A 10 -24.16 11.24 14.88
C ASP A 10 -23.53 12.42 15.65
N VAL A 11 -22.62 12.13 16.60
CA VAL A 11 -21.95 13.17 17.41
C VAL A 11 -20.51 13.44 16.98
N GLU A 12 -20.08 12.82 15.89
CA GLU A 12 -18.73 12.95 15.30
C GLU A 12 -17.60 12.66 16.33
N GLN A 13 -17.78 11.62 17.16
CA GLN A 13 -16.81 11.19 18.16
C GLN A 13 -16.21 9.84 17.81
N HIS A 14 -14.91 9.69 18.05
CA HIS A 14 -14.25 8.40 17.86
C HIS A 14 -14.74 7.37 18.89
N LEU A 15 -14.84 6.12 18.47
CA LEU A 15 -15.28 5.02 19.32
C LEU A 15 -14.27 3.87 19.31
N VAL A 16 -13.89 3.39 20.49
CA VAL A 16 -13.15 2.13 20.66
C VAL A 16 -14.05 1.11 21.32
N VAL A 17 -14.36 0.03 20.62
CA VAL A 17 -15.29 -0.99 21.12
C VAL A 17 -14.71 -2.40 20.98
N GLN A 18 -14.71 -3.16 22.10
CA GLN A 18 -14.32 -4.56 22.08
C GLN A 18 -15.55 -5.46 21.96
N ALA A 19 -15.57 -6.32 20.94
CA ALA A 19 -16.61 -7.29 20.72
C ALA A 19 -16.01 -8.63 20.30
N GLY A 20 -16.37 -9.71 21.00
CA GLY A 20 -15.85 -11.05 20.74
C GLY A 20 -16.17 -11.58 19.35
N THR A 21 -15.45 -12.61 18.93
CA THR A 21 -15.72 -13.30 17.65
C THR A 21 -17.09 -13.99 17.68
N GLY A 22 -17.80 -14.02 16.56
CA GLY A 22 -19.11 -14.68 16.44
C GLY A 22 -20.30 -13.95 17.09
N THR A 23 -20.10 -12.74 17.64
CA THR A 23 -21.17 -11.94 18.29
C THR A 23 -22.00 -11.10 17.32
N GLY A 24 -21.76 -11.21 16.02
CA GLY A 24 -22.42 -10.37 15.01
C GLY A 24 -21.79 -8.99 14.87
N LYS A 25 -20.51 -8.87 15.19
CA LYS A 25 -19.73 -7.62 15.10
C LYS A 25 -19.89 -6.92 13.75
N SER A 26 -19.79 -7.67 12.63
CA SER A 26 -19.91 -7.11 11.28
C SER A 26 -21.25 -6.41 11.07
N LEU A 27 -22.35 -7.05 11.42
CA LEU A 27 -23.68 -6.46 11.30
C LEU A 27 -23.86 -5.24 12.23
N ALA A 28 -23.23 -5.29 13.41
CA ALA A 28 -23.34 -4.22 14.39
C ALA A 28 -22.67 -2.90 13.96
N TYR A 29 -21.73 -2.92 13.03
CA TYR A 29 -21.19 -1.70 12.43
C TYR A 29 -21.71 -1.45 11.01
N LEU A 30 -22.08 -2.48 10.24
CA LEU A 30 -22.62 -2.29 8.88
C LEU A 30 -24.00 -1.63 8.89
N VAL A 31 -24.87 -1.97 9.87
CA VAL A 31 -26.19 -1.36 9.95
C VAL A 31 -26.08 0.15 10.14
N PRO A 32 -25.39 0.69 11.16
CA PRO A 32 -25.21 2.13 11.27
C PRO A 32 -24.44 2.74 10.11
N ALA A 33 -23.46 2.05 9.50
CA ALA A 33 -22.75 2.54 8.33
C ALA A 33 -23.66 2.73 7.11
N MET A 34 -24.65 1.86 6.92
CA MET A 34 -25.66 1.99 5.84
C MET A 34 -26.75 3.01 6.14
N LEU A 35 -26.95 3.35 7.42
CA LEU A 35 -27.94 4.35 7.86
C LEU A 35 -27.35 5.76 7.97
N HIS A 36 -26.03 5.87 7.94
CA HIS A 36 -25.34 7.16 8.01
C HIS A 36 -25.65 7.99 6.76
N SER A 37 -25.71 9.31 6.89
CA SER A 37 -26.04 10.20 5.76
C SER A 37 -24.89 10.35 4.76
N GLU A 38 -23.67 10.16 5.24
CA GLU A 38 -22.43 10.37 4.48
C GLU A 38 -21.72 9.02 4.21
N ARG A 39 -20.71 9.05 3.35
CA ARG A 39 -19.96 7.85 2.96
C ARG A 39 -19.15 7.27 4.11
N VAL A 40 -19.24 5.96 4.26
CA VAL A 40 -18.49 5.20 5.28
C VAL A 40 -17.51 4.23 4.63
N VAL A 41 -16.27 4.26 5.11
CA VAL A 41 -15.25 3.26 4.77
C VAL A 41 -15.22 2.18 5.85
N VAL A 42 -15.19 0.92 5.44
CA VAL A 42 -14.98 -0.23 6.33
C VAL A 42 -13.67 -0.90 5.98
N ALA A 43 -12.66 -0.75 6.82
CA ALA A 43 -11.35 -1.35 6.64
C ALA A 43 -11.18 -2.62 7.47
N THR A 44 -10.74 -3.70 6.84
CA THR A 44 -10.53 -5.00 7.47
C THR A 44 -9.07 -5.44 7.42
N ALA A 45 -8.68 -6.34 8.31
CA ALA A 45 -7.29 -6.83 8.37
C ALA A 45 -6.94 -7.78 7.22
N THR A 46 -7.92 -8.55 6.69
CA THR A 46 -7.67 -9.64 5.73
C THR A 46 -8.60 -9.62 4.54
N LEU A 47 -8.13 -10.15 3.41
CA LEU A 47 -8.94 -10.35 2.21
C LEU A 47 -10.15 -11.28 2.47
N ALA A 48 -9.99 -12.30 3.32
CA ALA A 48 -11.08 -13.21 3.67
C ALA A 48 -12.24 -12.48 4.35
N LEU A 49 -11.96 -11.52 5.23
CA LEU A 49 -12.98 -10.68 5.85
C LEU A 49 -13.63 -9.74 4.83
N GLN A 50 -12.87 -9.17 3.89
CA GLN A 50 -13.44 -8.38 2.80
C GLN A 50 -14.44 -9.19 1.98
N HIS A 51 -14.06 -10.40 1.55
CA HIS A 51 -14.96 -11.30 0.82
C HIS A 51 -16.21 -11.63 1.63
N GLN A 52 -16.07 -11.96 2.92
CA GLN A 52 -17.20 -12.21 3.78
C GLN A 52 -18.18 -11.03 3.83
N LEU A 53 -17.68 -9.81 3.99
CA LEU A 53 -18.50 -8.61 4.05
C LEU A 53 -19.26 -8.37 2.74
N ILE A 54 -18.57 -8.50 1.60
CA ILE A 54 -19.12 -8.18 0.28
C ILE A 54 -20.04 -9.27 -0.25
N GLU A 55 -19.68 -10.54 -0.06
CA GLU A 55 -20.43 -11.66 -0.68
C GLU A 55 -21.54 -12.21 0.20
N ARG A 56 -21.45 -12.00 1.51
CA ARG A 56 -22.40 -12.58 2.46
C ARG A 56 -23.10 -11.55 3.35
N ASP A 57 -22.34 -10.74 4.10
CA ASP A 57 -22.88 -9.94 5.18
C ASP A 57 -23.68 -8.72 4.65
N LEU A 58 -23.13 -7.96 3.69
CA LEU A 58 -23.84 -6.86 3.04
C LEU A 58 -25.07 -7.32 2.22
N PRO A 59 -24.97 -8.33 1.33
CA PRO A 59 -26.14 -8.82 0.61
C PRO A 59 -27.24 -9.35 1.52
N ALA A 60 -26.88 -10.06 2.60
CA ALA A 60 -27.85 -10.55 3.58
C ALA A 60 -28.53 -9.40 4.34
N LEU A 61 -27.77 -8.37 4.69
CA LEU A 61 -28.31 -7.18 5.33
C LEU A 61 -29.25 -6.41 4.41
N ILE A 62 -28.86 -6.17 3.17
CA ILE A 62 -29.68 -5.50 2.16
C ILE A 62 -31.00 -6.24 1.93
N ALA A 63 -30.93 -7.57 1.82
CA ALA A 63 -32.14 -8.40 1.66
C ALA A 63 -33.06 -8.39 2.88
N ALA A 64 -32.53 -8.13 4.08
CA ALA A 64 -33.30 -8.08 5.33
C ALA A 64 -33.92 -6.71 5.62
N VAL A 65 -33.36 -5.65 5.02
CA VAL A 65 -33.85 -4.28 5.18
C VAL A 65 -34.78 -3.97 4.02
N ASP A 66 -36.08 -4.06 4.26
CA ASP A 66 -37.12 -3.62 3.31
C ASP A 66 -37.26 -2.09 3.36
N ALA A 67 -36.20 -1.40 2.91
CA ALA A 67 -36.08 0.06 3.03
C ALA A 67 -35.99 0.69 1.66
N ALA A 68 -37.10 1.22 1.18
CA ALA A 68 -37.18 1.97 -0.08
C ALA A 68 -36.35 3.27 -0.11
N ASP A 69 -35.83 3.71 1.04
CA ASP A 69 -35.16 5.00 1.20
C ASP A 69 -33.69 4.90 1.65
N LEU A 70 -33.09 3.70 1.72
CA LEU A 70 -31.68 3.53 2.08
C LEU A 70 -30.78 3.43 0.85
N ASP A 71 -29.68 4.18 0.84
CA ASP A 71 -28.61 3.95 -0.12
C ASP A 71 -27.83 2.69 0.29
N THR A 72 -28.11 1.59 -0.41
CA THR A 72 -27.47 0.29 -0.21
C THR A 72 -26.29 0.06 -1.13
N SER A 73 -25.85 1.11 -1.86
CA SER A 73 -24.71 1.02 -2.77
C SER A 73 -23.43 0.71 -2.00
N HIS A 74 -22.69 -0.28 -2.47
CA HIS A 74 -21.44 -0.68 -1.84
C HIS A 74 -20.43 -1.15 -2.88
N ALA A 75 -19.16 -1.00 -2.56
CA ALA A 75 -18.06 -1.45 -3.40
C ALA A 75 -16.88 -1.96 -2.58
N VAL A 76 -16.09 -2.85 -3.19
CA VAL A 76 -14.77 -3.20 -2.67
C VAL A 76 -13.72 -2.39 -3.39
N LEU A 77 -12.75 -1.89 -2.64
CA LEU A 77 -11.58 -1.21 -3.19
C LEU A 77 -10.31 -1.81 -2.58
N LYS A 78 -9.42 -2.28 -3.43
CA LYS A 78 -8.12 -2.86 -3.06
C LYS A 78 -6.99 -2.00 -3.60
N GLY A 79 -5.80 -2.15 -3.04
CA GLY A 79 -4.61 -1.51 -3.57
C GLY A 79 -4.34 -1.95 -5.02
N ARG A 80 -3.75 -1.07 -5.82
CA ARG A 80 -3.52 -1.26 -7.27
C ARG A 80 -2.82 -2.57 -7.61
N SER A 81 -1.89 -3.01 -6.81
CA SER A 81 -1.19 -4.30 -6.97
C SER A 81 -2.09 -5.54 -6.85
N ASN A 82 -3.34 -5.38 -6.41
CA ASN A 82 -4.33 -6.45 -6.39
C ASN A 82 -5.19 -6.52 -7.66
N TYR A 83 -4.91 -5.70 -8.64
CA TYR A 83 -5.54 -5.73 -9.96
C TYR A 83 -4.51 -6.01 -11.04
N ALA A 84 -4.91 -6.75 -12.08
CA ALA A 84 -4.09 -6.91 -13.27
C ALA A 84 -3.94 -5.57 -14.01
N CYS A 85 -2.81 -5.41 -14.70
CA CYS A 85 -2.49 -4.21 -15.46
C CYS A 85 -2.44 -4.51 -16.95
N LEU A 86 -3.38 -3.98 -17.71
CA LEU A 86 -3.44 -4.17 -19.17
C LEU A 86 -2.23 -3.61 -19.89
N HIS A 87 -1.72 -2.46 -19.43
CA HIS A 87 -0.49 -1.90 -19.98
C HIS A 87 0.68 -2.86 -19.84
N ARG A 88 0.88 -3.46 -18.64
CA ARG A 88 1.96 -4.42 -18.39
C ARG A 88 1.81 -5.69 -19.23
N VAL A 89 0.60 -6.17 -19.42
CA VAL A 89 0.30 -7.37 -20.21
C VAL A 89 0.52 -7.14 -21.69
N ARG A 90 0.05 -6.01 -22.25
CA ARG A 90 0.08 -5.71 -23.68
C ARG A 90 1.38 -5.09 -24.16
N MET A 91 1.97 -4.19 -23.36
CA MET A 91 3.22 -3.49 -23.72
C MET A 91 4.48 -4.21 -23.22
N GLY A 92 4.32 -5.16 -22.28
CA GLY A 92 5.45 -5.86 -21.66
C GLY A 92 6.18 -5.02 -20.61
N VAL A 93 7.23 -5.63 -20.04
CA VAL A 93 8.19 -4.91 -19.20
C VAL A 93 9.40 -4.59 -20.06
N PRO A 94 9.90 -3.37 -20.10
CA PRO A 94 11.05 -3.00 -20.94
C PRO A 94 12.29 -3.89 -20.76
N ASP A 95 12.43 -4.55 -19.61
CA ASP A 95 13.59 -5.39 -19.25
C ASP A 95 13.41 -6.90 -19.47
N ASP A 96 12.21 -7.39 -19.79
CA ASP A 96 11.95 -8.83 -19.95
C ASP A 96 12.26 -9.36 -21.37
N GLN A 97 12.72 -8.51 -22.28
CA GLN A 97 13.08 -8.95 -23.66
C GLN A 97 14.24 -9.95 -23.72
N GLY A 98 14.97 -10.14 -22.62
CA GLY A 98 16.08 -11.12 -22.54
C GLY A 98 15.70 -12.50 -21.99
N THR A 99 14.52 -12.67 -21.40
CA THR A 99 14.16 -13.89 -20.65
C THR A 99 13.02 -14.71 -21.26
N LEU A 100 12.44 -14.27 -22.36
CA LEU A 100 11.33 -14.98 -23.04
C LEU A 100 11.75 -16.00 -24.09
N VAL A 101 13.05 -16.17 -24.33
CA VAL A 101 13.58 -17.15 -25.28
C VAL A 101 14.03 -18.36 -24.49
N ASP A 102 13.33 -19.50 -24.62
CA ASP A 102 13.67 -20.84 -24.08
C ASP A 102 13.30 -21.14 -22.60
N LEU A 103 12.02 -20.93 -22.22
CA LEU A 103 11.54 -21.55 -20.99
C LEU A 103 10.87 -22.91 -21.29
N PRO A 104 11.26 -24.01 -20.60
CA PRO A 104 10.61 -25.31 -20.75
C PRO A 104 9.11 -25.25 -20.42
N ALA A 105 8.30 -26.09 -21.06
CA ALA A 105 6.83 -26.11 -20.93
C ALA A 105 6.29 -26.31 -19.50
N ASP A 106 7.14 -26.79 -18.57
CA ASP A 106 6.81 -26.99 -17.13
C ASP A 106 7.29 -25.84 -16.24
N SER A 107 7.57 -24.66 -16.82
CA SER A 107 8.22 -23.56 -16.14
C SER A 107 7.25 -22.39 -15.86
N ILE A 108 7.69 -21.48 -15.00
CA ILE A 108 7.05 -20.18 -14.68
C ILE A 108 6.57 -19.45 -15.93
N GLY A 109 7.22 -19.66 -17.10
CA GLY A 109 6.82 -19.06 -18.36
C GLY A 109 5.42 -19.47 -18.84
N ALA A 110 5.06 -20.76 -18.70
CA ALA A 110 3.72 -21.23 -19.04
C ALA A 110 2.64 -20.61 -18.12
N GLU A 111 2.93 -20.49 -16.82
CA GLU A 111 2.04 -19.84 -15.88
C GLU A 111 1.85 -18.35 -16.19
N VAL A 112 2.90 -17.65 -16.62
CA VAL A 112 2.81 -16.23 -17.02
C VAL A 112 1.97 -16.08 -18.28
N VAL A 113 2.12 -16.97 -19.28
CA VAL A 113 1.29 -16.94 -20.51
C VAL A 113 -0.18 -17.16 -20.15
N ALA A 114 -0.49 -18.21 -19.37
CA ALA A 114 -1.86 -18.50 -18.94
C ALA A 114 -2.47 -17.32 -18.13
N MET A 115 -1.65 -16.65 -17.32
CA MET A 115 -2.10 -15.47 -16.58
C MET A 115 -2.40 -14.29 -17.49
N ARG A 116 -1.58 -14.06 -18.54
CA ARG A 116 -1.83 -13.01 -19.54
C ARG A 116 -3.11 -13.29 -20.34
N GLU A 117 -3.34 -14.54 -20.75
CA GLU A 117 -4.57 -14.94 -21.41
C GLU A 117 -5.79 -14.69 -20.52
N TRP A 118 -5.72 -15.07 -19.25
CA TRP A 118 -6.79 -14.78 -18.28
C TRP A 118 -7.06 -13.27 -18.15
N VAL A 119 -6.02 -12.43 -18.13
CA VAL A 119 -6.19 -10.96 -18.04
C VAL A 119 -6.93 -10.41 -19.26
N GLU A 120 -6.63 -10.92 -20.48
CA GLU A 120 -7.35 -10.50 -21.68
C GLU A 120 -8.81 -10.99 -21.67
N GLU A 121 -9.07 -12.22 -21.21
CA GLU A 121 -10.45 -12.71 -21.02
C GLU A 121 -11.23 -11.83 -20.03
N GLN A 122 -10.58 -11.39 -18.92
CA GLN A 122 -11.19 -10.45 -17.99
C GLN A 122 -11.47 -9.08 -18.62
N ALA A 123 -10.60 -8.59 -19.49
CA ALA A 123 -10.81 -7.33 -20.20
C ALA A 123 -12.02 -7.43 -21.14
N ASP A 124 -12.10 -8.48 -21.95
CA ASP A 124 -13.18 -8.72 -22.90
C ASP A 124 -14.54 -8.92 -22.21
N ALA A 125 -14.54 -9.66 -21.10
CA ALA A 125 -15.73 -9.91 -20.30
C ALA A 125 -16.14 -8.74 -19.38
N ARG A 126 -15.37 -7.65 -19.32
CA ARG A 126 -15.48 -6.57 -18.32
C ARG A 126 -15.46 -7.09 -16.88
N GLY A 127 -14.69 -8.15 -16.64
CA GLY A 127 -14.47 -8.72 -15.31
C GLY A 127 -13.72 -7.79 -14.37
N SER A 128 -13.51 -8.22 -13.13
CA SER A 128 -12.85 -7.39 -12.11
C SER A 128 -11.34 -7.29 -12.30
N GLY A 129 -10.69 -8.29 -12.90
CA GLY A 129 -9.23 -8.38 -13.01
C GLY A 129 -8.52 -8.48 -11.66
N GLU A 130 -9.26 -8.85 -10.59
CA GLU A 130 -8.73 -8.96 -9.23
C GLU A 130 -7.87 -10.20 -9.05
N ARG A 131 -6.81 -10.06 -8.26
CA ARG A 131 -5.88 -11.14 -7.93
C ARG A 131 -6.55 -12.38 -7.35
N ASP A 132 -7.56 -12.17 -6.51
CA ASP A 132 -8.25 -13.27 -5.82
C ASP A 132 -9.14 -14.08 -6.77
N ALA A 133 -9.56 -13.49 -7.88
CA ALA A 133 -10.30 -14.16 -8.94
C ALA A 133 -9.39 -14.84 -9.97
N ALA A 134 -8.08 -14.59 -9.89
CA ALA A 134 -7.11 -15.14 -10.85
C ALA A 134 -6.87 -16.65 -10.63
N PRO A 135 -6.49 -17.39 -11.68
CA PRO A 135 -6.04 -18.77 -11.55
C PRO A 135 -4.91 -18.90 -10.52
N ARG A 136 -4.73 -20.11 -9.98
CA ARG A 136 -3.67 -20.34 -8.97
C ARG A 136 -2.31 -19.93 -9.54
N HIS A 137 -1.61 -19.08 -8.79
CA HIS A 137 -0.34 -18.47 -9.21
C HIS A 137 0.57 -18.22 -8.00
N THR A 138 1.85 -17.98 -8.28
CA THR A 138 2.82 -17.46 -7.30
C THR A 138 2.88 -15.93 -7.33
N ASP A 139 3.40 -15.30 -6.27
CA ASP A 139 3.64 -13.86 -6.25
C ASP A 139 4.55 -13.40 -7.39
N ARG A 140 5.49 -14.26 -7.81
CA ARG A 140 6.38 -13.97 -8.91
C ARG A 140 5.64 -13.88 -10.24
N VAL A 141 4.67 -14.77 -10.48
CA VAL A 141 3.82 -14.76 -11.67
C VAL A 141 2.89 -13.55 -11.65
N TRP A 142 2.26 -13.26 -10.50
CA TRP A 142 1.38 -12.11 -10.37
C TRP A 142 2.07 -10.78 -10.67
N ARG A 143 3.31 -10.59 -10.20
CA ARG A 143 4.11 -9.39 -10.50
C ARG A 143 4.39 -9.17 -11.98
N GLN A 144 4.26 -10.20 -12.83
CA GLN A 144 4.41 -10.07 -14.29
C GLN A 144 3.17 -9.45 -14.97
N VAL A 145 2.04 -9.43 -14.30
CA VAL A 145 0.76 -8.90 -14.83
C VAL A 145 0.17 -7.77 -13.99
N SER A 146 0.82 -7.35 -12.91
CA SER A 146 0.37 -6.27 -12.02
C SER A 146 1.41 -5.19 -11.86
N VAL A 147 1.02 -4.02 -11.39
CA VAL A 147 1.89 -2.88 -11.08
C VAL A 147 1.55 -2.30 -9.71
N SER A 148 2.55 -1.74 -9.04
CA SER A 148 2.35 -0.90 -7.87
C SER A 148 1.74 0.46 -8.28
N HIS A 149 1.27 1.25 -7.31
CA HIS A 149 0.78 2.60 -7.58
C HIS A 149 1.90 3.50 -8.13
N ARG A 150 3.14 3.28 -7.73
CA ARG A 150 4.33 4.03 -8.16
C ARG A 150 4.76 3.72 -9.59
N GLU A 151 4.53 2.50 -10.06
CA GLU A 151 4.81 2.09 -11.44
C GLU A 151 3.69 2.46 -12.42
N CYS A 152 2.54 2.85 -11.91
CA CYS A 152 1.36 3.15 -12.71
C CYS A 152 1.49 4.51 -13.41
N LEU A 153 1.13 4.55 -14.70
CA LEU A 153 1.12 5.76 -15.51
C LEU A 153 -0.07 6.69 -15.22
N GLY A 154 -1.03 6.24 -14.40
CA GLY A 154 -2.23 7.02 -14.09
C GLY A 154 -3.01 7.40 -15.35
N THR A 155 -3.46 8.64 -15.41
CA THR A 155 -4.23 9.20 -16.55
C THR A 155 -3.47 9.25 -17.88
N LYS A 156 -2.14 9.04 -17.87
CA LYS A 156 -1.31 8.97 -19.08
C LYS A 156 -1.26 7.57 -19.69
N CYS A 157 -1.92 6.59 -19.09
CA CYS A 157 -1.95 5.21 -19.56
C CYS A 157 -2.91 5.08 -20.77
N ASP A 158 -2.46 4.50 -21.88
CA ASP A 158 -3.29 4.24 -23.05
C ASP A 158 -4.50 3.34 -22.77
N PHE A 159 -4.43 2.56 -21.67
CA PHE A 159 -5.48 1.64 -21.25
C PHE A 159 -6.25 2.15 -20.02
N TYR A 160 -6.23 3.46 -19.76
CA TYR A 160 -6.86 4.05 -18.56
C TYR A 160 -8.35 3.74 -18.47
N ASP A 161 -9.09 3.88 -19.56
CA ASP A 161 -10.54 3.67 -19.61
C ASP A 161 -10.93 2.19 -19.46
N GLU A 162 -10.04 1.27 -19.80
CA GLU A 162 -10.22 -0.18 -19.62
C GLU A 162 -9.64 -0.70 -18.31
N CYS A 163 -8.95 0.16 -17.56
CA CYS A 163 -8.18 -0.23 -16.37
C CYS A 163 -9.05 -0.81 -15.26
N PHE A 164 -8.72 -2.02 -14.81
CA PHE A 164 -9.46 -2.71 -13.74
C PHE A 164 -9.46 -1.93 -12.43
N ALA A 165 -8.30 -1.39 -12.03
CA ALA A 165 -8.16 -0.62 -10.81
C ALA A 165 -8.94 0.72 -10.87
N GLU A 166 -8.93 1.42 -12.02
CA GLU A 166 -9.68 2.66 -12.18
C GLU A 166 -11.19 2.40 -12.19
N ARG A 167 -11.64 1.32 -12.84
CA ARG A 167 -13.05 0.91 -12.77
C ARG A 167 -13.50 0.56 -11.35
N ALA A 168 -12.63 -0.09 -10.57
CA ALA A 168 -12.92 -0.36 -9.16
C ALA A 168 -12.99 0.95 -8.35
N LYS A 169 -12.07 1.89 -8.59
CA LYS A 169 -12.09 3.21 -7.95
C LYS A 169 -13.35 4.00 -8.31
N GLN A 170 -13.79 3.93 -9.56
CA GLN A 170 -15.01 4.60 -9.99
C GLN A 170 -16.26 3.99 -9.35
N LYS A 171 -16.35 2.66 -9.26
CA LYS A 171 -17.43 2.00 -8.51
C LYS A 171 -17.44 2.40 -7.03
N ALA A 172 -16.26 2.53 -6.42
CA ALA A 172 -16.14 3.00 -5.04
C ALA A 172 -16.57 4.48 -4.89
N ALA A 173 -16.31 5.32 -5.89
CA ALA A 173 -16.75 6.71 -5.89
C ALA A 173 -18.28 6.87 -5.93
N ASP A 174 -18.97 5.89 -6.52
CA ASP A 174 -20.44 5.86 -6.59
C ASP A 174 -21.09 5.10 -5.41
N ALA A 175 -20.29 4.52 -4.51
CA ALA A 175 -20.77 3.71 -3.40
C ALA A 175 -20.90 4.50 -2.11
N HIS A 176 -21.93 4.17 -1.33
CA HIS A 176 -22.14 4.70 0.01
C HIS A 176 -21.24 4.00 1.04
N VAL A 177 -21.10 2.68 0.97
CA VAL A 177 -20.19 1.91 1.82
C VAL A 177 -19.03 1.37 0.99
N ILE A 178 -17.80 1.74 1.34
CA ILE A 178 -16.58 1.23 0.70
C ILE A 178 -15.92 0.23 1.63
N VAL A 179 -15.76 -1.02 1.18
CA VAL A 179 -15.00 -2.03 1.92
C VAL A 179 -13.57 -2.06 1.38
N THR A 180 -12.61 -1.91 2.28
CA THR A 180 -11.17 -1.91 1.95
C THR A 180 -10.35 -2.72 2.96
N ASN A 181 -9.03 -2.69 2.84
CA ASN A 181 -8.13 -3.28 3.83
C ASN A 181 -7.31 -2.21 4.56
N HIS A 182 -6.75 -2.60 5.72
CA HIS A 182 -5.91 -1.73 6.52
C HIS A 182 -4.72 -1.14 5.74
N ALA A 183 -4.12 -1.91 4.81
CA ALA A 183 -2.98 -1.44 4.04
C ALA A 183 -3.37 -0.28 3.10
N LEU A 184 -4.50 -0.40 2.39
CA LEU A 184 -4.95 0.69 1.51
C LEU A 184 -5.36 1.93 2.31
N LEU A 185 -6.05 1.74 3.44
CA LEU A 185 -6.39 2.84 4.35
C LEU A 185 -5.13 3.54 4.89
N ALA A 186 -4.10 2.78 5.26
CA ALA A 186 -2.83 3.34 5.73
C ALA A 186 -2.08 4.11 4.63
N ILE A 187 -2.03 3.59 3.40
CA ILE A 187 -1.43 4.28 2.25
C ILE A 187 -2.16 5.59 1.97
N ASP A 188 -3.49 5.54 1.90
CA ASP A 188 -4.34 6.72 1.65
C ASP A 188 -4.09 7.82 2.69
N ALA A 189 -4.07 7.45 3.97
CA ALA A 189 -3.90 8.39 5.06
C ALA A 189 -2.46 8.95 5.18
N ILE A 190 -1.42 8.11 4.99
CA ILE A 190 -0.04 8.48 5.31
C ILE A 190 0.71 9.03 4.09
N GLU A 191 0.55 8.43 2.92
CA GLU A 191 1.26 8.88 1.72
C GLU A 191 0.63 10.12 1.08
N GLY A 192 -0.54 10.56 1.57
CA GLY A 192 -1.24 11.75 1.08
C GLY A 192 -1.68 11.62 -0.39
N VAL A 193 -1.70 10.40 -0.92
CA VAL A 193 -2.18 10.09 -2.27
C VAL A 193 -3.62 9.61 -2.15
N PRO A 194 -4.62 10.36 -2.62
CA PRO A 194 -6.02 9.98 -2.48
C PRO A 194 -6.34 8.69 -3.26
N MET A 195 -6.23 7.58 -2.57
CA MET A 195 -6.52 6.24 -3.09
C MET A 195 -7.99 5.87 -2.93
N ILE A 196 -8.59 6.28 -1.81
CA ILE A 196 -9.99 6.05 -1.46
C ILE A 196 -10.79 7.32 -1.82
N PRO A 197 -11.98 7.21 -2.43
CA PRO A 197 -12.88 8.35 -2.60
C PRO A 197 -13.20 9.01 -1.26
N GLU A 198 -13.45 10.31 -1.25
CA GLU A 198 -13.75 11.10 -0.06
C GLU A 198 -14.84 10.46 0.80
N TYR A 199 -14.61 10.43 2.13
CA TYR A 199 -15.48 9.78 3.11
C TYR A 199 -15.41 10.52 4.46
N ASP A 200 -16.45 10.42 5.27
CA ASP A 200 -16.62 11.15 6.53
C ASP A 200 -16.39 10.25 7.75
N ALA A 201 -16.70 8.98 7.63
CA ALA A 201 -16.55 8.02 8.71
C ALA A 201 -15.80 6.75 8.28
N VAL A 202 -15.09 6.16 9.22
CA VAL A 202 -14.34 4.92 9.00
C VAL A 202 -14.56 3.91 10.13
N VAL A 203 -14.84 2.68 9.77
CA VAL A 203 -14.82 1.53 10.69
C VAL A 203 -13.55 0.73 10.43
N ILE A 204 -12.75 0.53 11.46
CA ILE A 204 -11.52 -0.27 11.41
C ILE A 204 -11.78 -1.55 12.18
N ASP A 205 -12.09 -2.63 11.46
CA ASP A 205 -12.32 -3.94 12.03
C ASP A 205 -11.00 -4.68 12.23
N GLU A 206 -10.91 -5.49 13.28
CA GLU A 206 -9.64 -6.08 13.76
C GLU A 206 -8.56 -5.01 14.03
N ALA A 207 -8.96 -3.91 14.65
CA ALA A 207 -8.13 -2.73 14.87
C ALA A 207 -6.82 -3.00 15.64
N HIS A 208 -6.72 -4.14 16.33
CA HIS A 208 -5.48 -4.58 16.99
C HIS A 208 -4.32 -4.82 16.01
N GLU A 209 -4.62 -5.09 14.72
CA GLU A 209 -3.61 -5.24 13.66
C GLU A 209 -3.29 -3.93 12.94
N PHE A 210 -4.12 -2.90 13.14
CA PHE A 210 -4.03 -1.68 12.34
C PHE A 210 -2.71 -0.94 12.52
N VAL A 211 -2.24 -0.75 13.77
CA VAL A 211 -0.97 -0.07 14.06
C VAL A 211 0.21 -0.76 13.37
N ALA A 212 0.27 -2.10 13.47
CA ALA A 212 1.32 -2.87 12.80
C ALA A 212 1.27 -2.70 11.27
N ARG A 213 0.06 -2.60 10.69
CA ARG A 213 -0.11 -2.38 9.27
C ARG A 213 0.28 -0.98 8.84
N VAL A 214 -0.04 0.04 9.64
CA VAL A 214 0.42 1.43 9.43
C VAL A 214 1.93 1.50 9.48
N THR A 215 2.55 0.90 10.51
CA THR A 215 4.02 0.84 10.61
C THR A 215 4.64 0.16 9.39
N GLN A 216 4.07 -0.94 8.93
CA GLN A 216 4.56 -1.63 7.73
C GLN A 216 4.45 -0.78 6.47
N THR A 217 3.38 0.00 6.32
CA THR A 217 3.21 0.94 5.20
C THR A 217 4.21 2.08 5.26
N ALA A 218 4.50 2.57 6.46
CA ALA A 218 5.48 3.63 6.70
C ALA A 218 6.94 3.14 6.76
N THR A 219 7.19 1.85 6.48
CA THR A 219 8.53 1.25 6.41
C THR A 219 9.07 1.37 5.00
N ASP A 220 10.19 2.06 4.84
CA ASP A 220 10.92 2.09 3.58
C ASP A 220 11.99 1.00 3.54
N ASP A 221 12.15 0.41 2.35
CA ASP A 221 13.12 -0.63 2.05
C ASP A 221 14.13 -0.11 1.00
N LEU A 222 15.41 -0.29 1.26
CA LEU A 222 16.49 0.07 0.34
C LEU A 222 17.31 -1.17 0.02
N SER A 223 17.14 -1.72 -1.18
CA SER A 223 17.88 -2.89 -1.64
C SER A 223 18.89 -2.54 -2.73
N ILE A 224 20.05 -3.20 -2.70
CA ILE A 224 21.08 -3.05 -3.71
C ILE A 224 20.53 -3.39 -5.10
N ALA A 225 19.73 -4.47 -5.20
CA ALA A 225 19.15 -4.89 -6.47
C ALA A 225 18.17 -3.86 -7.08
N ASP A 226 17.53 -3.01 -6.27
CA ASP A 226 16.67 -1.95 -6.77
C ASP A 226 17.50 -0.78 -7.31
N ILE A 227 18.62 -0.45 -6.65
CA ILE A 227 19.56 0.58 -7.11
C ILE A 227 20.19 0.16 -8.43
N ASP A 228 20.68 -1.08 -8.55
CA ASP A 228 21.27 -1.63 -9.77
C ASP A 228 20.28 -1.64 -10.93
N ARG A 229 19.04 -2.04 -10.67
CA ARG A 229 17.99 -2.00 -11.69
C ARG A 229 17.71 -0.58 -12.17
N LEU A 230 17.67 0.38 -11.26
CA LEU A 230 17.47 1.78 -11.63
C LEU A 230 18.65 2.30 -12.43
N SER A 231 19.90 2.00 -12.03
CA SER A 231 21.11 2.34 -12.78
C SER A 231 21.04 1.84 -14.22
N THR A 232 20.81 0.52 -14.42
CA THR A 232 20.70 -0.10 -15.75
C THR A 232 19.57 0.50 -16.59
N ARG A 233 18.43 0.84 -16.02
CA ARG A 233 17.31 1.46 -16.73
C ARG A 233 17.61 2.88 -17.14
N ALA A 234 18.31 3.61 -16.27
CA ALA A 234 18.65 4.99 -16.49
C ALA A 234 19.66 5.20 -17.63
N GLU A 235 20.55 4.22 -17.93
CA GLU A 235 21.53 4.27 -19.02
C GLU A 235 20.91 4.64 -20.38
N ARG A 236 19.66 4.31 -20.59
CA ARG A 236 18.94 4.62 -21.84
C ARG A 236 18.44 6.05 -21.93
N HIS A 237 18.43 6.78 -20.82
CA HIS A 237 17.76 8.08 -20.70
C HIS A 237 18.68 9.21 -20.21
N VAL A 238 19.85 8.88 -19.67
CA VAL A 238 20.86 9.81 -19.18
C VAL A 238 22.22 9.50 -19.77
N ASP A 239 23.22 10.33 -19.50
CA ASP A 239 24.61 10.04 -19.82
C ASP A 239 25.14 8.84 -19.03
N ASP A 240 26.09 8.11 -19.64
CA ASP A 240 26.68 6.89 -19.05
C ASP A 240 27.31 7.13 -17.70
N ASP A 241 27.86 8.34 -17.43
CA ASP A 241 28.52 8.68 -16.18
C ASP A 241 27.54 8.76 -15.00
N SER A 242 26.35 9.34 -15.22
CA SER A 242 25.32 9.47 -14.17
C SER A 242 24.73 8.11 -13.76
N ALA A 243 24.50 7.22 -14.72
CA ALA A 243 24.02 5.88 -14.45
C ALA A 243 25.09 5.02 -13.76
N ALA A 244 26.34 5.03 -14.28
CA ALA A 244 27.45 4.29 -13.72
C ALA A 244 27.74 4.67 -12.26
N ARG A 245 27.73 5.97 -11.92
CA ARG A 245 27.89 6.42 -10.53
C ARG A 245 26.85 5.87 -9.57
N LEU A 246 25.62 5.67 -10.03
CA LEU A 246 24.58 5.06 -9.20
C LEU A 246 24.88 3.57 -8.97
N GLY A 247 25.39 2.86 -9.98
CA GLY A 247 25.87 1.48 -9.84
C GLY A 247 27.04 1.34 -8.87
N ASP A 248 28.04 2.24 -8.99
CA ASP A 248 29.17 2.29 -8.06
C ASP A 248 28.71 2.55 -6.61
N ALA A 249 27.73 3.45 -6.42
CA ALA A 249 27.13 3.73 -5.13
C ALA A 249 26.39 2.53 -4.54
N ALA A 250 25.79 1.68 -5.38
CA ALA A 250 25.17 0.42 -4.95
C ALA A 250 26.23 -0.55 -4.39
N ASP A 251 27.38 -0.68 -5.06
CA ASP A 251 28.47 -1.54 -4.59
C ASP A 251 29.07 -1.02 -3.28
N GLU A 252 29.30 0.30 -3.14
CA GLU A 252 29.75 0.91 -1.88
C GLU A 252 28.77 0.65 -0.73
N LEU A 253 27.47 0.79 -0.99
CA LEU A 253 26.43 0.53 0.02
C LEU A 253 26.40 -0.96 0.42
N LYS A 254 26.54 -1.87 -0.54
CA LYS A 254 26.63 -3.31 -0.30
C LYS A 254 27.77 -3.66 0.64
N ASP A 255 28.96 -3.11 0.39
CA ASP A 255 30.13 -3.34 1.25
C ASP A 255 29.92 -2.76 2.65
N ALA A 256 29.29 -1.58 2.76
CA ALA A 256 28.99 -0.96 4.03
C ALA A 256 27.95 -1.76 4.84
N ILE A 257 26.92 -2.30 4.20
CA ILE A 257 25.93 -3.19 4.82
C ILE A 257 26.61 -4.48 5.33
N ALA A 258 27.50 -5.09 4.54
CA ALA A 258 28.22 -6.29 4.93
C ALA A 258 29.11 -6.07 6.15
N VAL A 259 29.71 -4.88 6.28
CA VAL A 259 30.52 -4.53 7.46
C VAL A 259 29.64 -4.29 8.69
N CYS A 260 28.47 -3.65 8.50
CA CYS A 260 27.52 -3.39 9.58
C CYS A 260 26.95 -4.70 10.16
N GLY A 261 26.63 -5.66 9.29
CA GLY A 261 25.99 -6.93 9.64
C GLY A 261 24.50 -6.76 9.97
N PRO A 262 23.77 -7.90 10.09
CA PRO A 262 22.33 -7.89 10.32
C PRO A 262 21.95 -7.37 11.69
N GLY A 263 20.81 -6.68 11.78
CA GLY A 263 20.25 -6.16 13.01
C GLY A 263 20.08 -4.65 13.03
N ARG A 264 19.73 -4.10 14.19
CA ARG A 264 19.50 -2.67 14.37
C ARG A 264 20.80 -1.89 14.22
N VAL A 265 20.73 -0.76 13.53
CA VAL A 265 21.79 0.24 13.44
C VAL A 265 21.62 1.25 14.58
N ASP A 266 22.40 1.09 15.66
CA ASP A 266 22.24 1.95 16.86
C ASP A 266 22.79 3.37 16.65
N ALA A 267 23.80 3.52 15.80
CA ALA A 267 24.35 4.81 15.40
C ALA A 267 24.69 4.78 13.91
N LEU A 268 24.18 5.75 13.18
CA LEU A 268 24.49 5.93 11.77
C LEU A 268 25.80 6.70 11.61
N GLU A 269 26.91 5.96 11.51
CA GLU A 269 28.26 6.53 11.45
C GLU A 269 29.14 5.80 10.40
N GLY A 270 30.31 6.37 10.12
CA GLY A 270 31.34 5.72 9.30
C GLY A 270 30.94 5.43 7.87
N GLN A 271 31.26 4.22 7.40
CA GLN A 271 31.06 3.81 6.00
C GLN A 271 29.57 3.77 5.60
N LEU A 272 28.68 3.31 6.50
CA LEU A 272 27.26 3.21 6.19
C LEU A 272 26.62 4.60 5.99
N ALA A 273 26.93 5.56 6.87
CA ALA A 273 26.45 6.93 6.73
C ALA A 273 26.96 7.60 5.44
N GLN A 274 28.23 7.35 5.10
CA GLN A 274 28.84 7.86 3.87
C GLN A 274 28.18 7.25 2.63
N ALA A 275 28.03 5.92 2.57
CA ALA A 275 27.44 5.22 1.44
C ALA A 275 25.98 5.64 1.20
N LEU A 276 25.16 5.79 2.25
CA LEU A 276 23.80 6.30 2.13
C LEU A 276 23.76 7.74 1.58
N GLY A 277 24.68 8.59 2.02
CA GLY A 277 24.85 9.94 1.48
C GLY A 277 25.20 9.94 -0.02
N VAL A 278 26.07 9.03 -0.45
CA VAL A 278 26.44 8.88 -1.87
C VAL A 278 25.25 8.40 -2.70
N VAL A 279 24.52 7.38 -2.25
CA VAL A 279 23.31 6.88 -2.94
C VAL A 279 22.26 8.01 -3.09
N ARG A 280 22.00 8.76 -2.02
CA ARG A 280 21.12 9.93 -2.05
C ARG A 280 21.54 10.96 -3.10
N ASP A 281 22.83 11.32 -3.10
CA ASP A 281 23.35 12.37 -3.99
C ASP A 281 23.36 11.90 -5.45
N CYS A 282 23.68 10.62 -5.72
CA CYS A 282 23.56 10.01 -7.03
C CYS A 282 22.09 9.97 -7.52
N ALA A 283 21.15 9.60 -6.66
CA ALA A 283 19.72 9.63 -7.01
C ALA A 283 19.24 11.05 -7.36
N ARG A 284 19.67 12.08 -6.60
CA ARG A 284 19.38 13.49 -6.90
C ARG A 284 19.98 13.94 -8.22
N ALA A 285 21.22 13.54 -8.51
CA ALA A 285 21.88 13.84 -9.77
C ALA A 285 21.15 13.19 -10.94
N LEU A 286 20.75 11.92 -10.79
CA LEU A 286 19.98 11.21 -11.79
C LEU A 286 18.63 11.90 -12.10
N ILE A 287 17.86 12.30 -11.08
CA ILE A 287 16.62 13.06 -11.25
C ILE A 287 16.86 14.34 -12.07
N SER A 288 17.98 15.02 -11.82
CA SER A 288 18.34 16.27 -12.49
C SER A 288 18.78 16.07 -13.93
N SER A 289 19.36 14.90 -14.25
CA SER A 289 19.85 14.52 -15.59
C SER A 289 18.74 13.98 -16.49
N LEU A 290 17.65 13.46 -15.91
CA LEU A 290 16.50 12.98 -16.68
C LEU A 290 15.79 14.13 -17.40
N PRO A 291 15.27 13.92 -18.63
CA PRO A 291 14.56 14.92 -19.41
C PRO A 291 13.45 15.59 -18.58
N LYS A 292 13.46 16.93 -18.54
CA LYS A 292 12.44 17.71 -17.79
C LYS A 292 11.04 17.53 -18.37
N GLU A 293 10.97 17.46 -19.69
CA GLU A 293 9.76 17.18 -20.43
C GLU A 293 9.80 15.72 -20.88
N ALA A 294 9.33 14.84 -20.02
CA ALA A 294 9.22 13.42 -20.34
C ALA A 294 8.22 13.13 -21.47
N GLY A 295 7.42 14.13 -21.87
CA GLY A 295 6.33 13.94 -22.82
C GLY A 295 5.41 12.79 -22.38
N ASP A 296 5.08 11.92 -23.33
CA ASP A 296 4.31 10.69 -23.10
C ASP A 296 5.21 9.44 -22.99
N ASP A 297 6.54 9.62 -22.82
CA ASP A 297 7.45 8.47 -22.67
C ASP A 297 7.30 7.84 -21.28
N ALA A 298 6.56 6.74 -21.26
CA ALA A 298 6.27 5.98 -20.04
C ALA A 298 7.54 5.52 -19.32
N ALA A 299 8.62 5.17 -20.04
CA ALA A 299 9.85 4.67 -19.45
C ALA A 299 10.59 5.78 -18.70
N ILE A 300 10.62 7.00 -19.22
CA ILE A 300 11.21 8.17 -18.56
C ILE A 300 10.39 8.53 -17.31
N VAL A 301 9.05 8.54 -17.40
CA VAL A 301 8.17 8.82 -16.26
C VAL A 301 8.40 7.82 -15.13
N GLN A 302 8.48 6.54 -15.47
CA GLN A 302 8.73 5.48 -14.48
C GLN A 302 10.16 5.59 -13.89
N CYS A 303 11.17 5.79 -14.71
CA CYS A 303 12.56 5.97 -14.25
C CYS A 303 12.67 7.14 -13.27
N LYS A 304 12.02 8.26 -13.58
CA LYS A 304 11.97 9.43 -12.69
C LYS A 304 11.25 9.13 -11.37
N GLY A 305 10.16 8.38 -11.41
CA GLY A 305 9.44 7.93 -10.22
C GLY A 305 10.32 7.09 -9.28
N TRP A 306 11.03 6.09 -9.83
CA TRP A 306 11.95 5.25 -9.05
C TRP A 306 13.16 6.03 -8.51
N ALA A 307 13.71 6.96 -9.30
CA ALA A 307 14.80 7.82 -8.83
C ALA A 307 14.36 8.73 -7.67
N GLN A 308 13.13 9.25 -7.74
CA GLN A 308 12.56 10.08 -6.67
C GLN A 308 12.32 9.25 -5.39
N GLU A 309 11.82 8.02 -5.52
CA GLU A 309 11.63 7.09 -4.42
C GLU A 309 12.98 6.76 -3.76
N LEU A 310 13.97 6.36 -4.55
CA LEU A 310 15.31 6.07 -4.07
C LEU A 310 15.90 7.27 -3.31
N PHE A 311 15.77 8.47 -3.87
CA PHE A 311 16.22 9.69 -3.21
C PHE A 311 15.54 9.90 -1.86
N THR A 312 14.21 9.78 -1.80
CA THR A 312 13.43 10.01 -0.57
C THR A 312 13.80 8.99 0.52
N THR A 313 13.91 7.71 0.14
CA THR A 313 14.29 6.63 1.06
C THR A 313 15.73 6.81 1.57
N ALA A 314 16.69 7.07 0.66
CA ALA A 314 18.08 7.29 1.04
C ALA A 314 18.27 8.54 1.90
N GLU A 315 17.54 9.62 1.61
CA GLU A 315 17.56 10.87 2.42
C GLU A 315 17.02 10.60 3.82
N ARG A 316 15.89 9.89 3.97
CA ARG A 316 15.33 9.52 5.27
C ARG A 316 16.33 8.70 6.09
N MET A 317 16.93 7.67 5.47
CA MET A 317 17.91 6.82 6.13
C MET A 317 19.19 7.61 6.50
N ALA A 318 19.69 8.44 5.59
CA ALA A 318 20.91 9.25 5.83
C ALA A 318 20.71 10.34 6.89
N THR A 319 19.50 10.82 7.09
CA THR A 319 19.16 11.81 8.14
C THR A 319 19.31 11.22 9.54
N GLY A 320 19.07 9.91 9.74
CA GLY A 320 19.25 9.24 11.01
C GLY A 320 18.36 9.81 12.12
N SER A 321 17.09 10.03 11.83
CA SER A 321 16.11 10.59 12.79
C SER A 321 15.96 9.70 14.03
N GLU A 322 15.96 10.30 15.22
CA GLU A 322 15.65 9.58 16.48
C GLU A 322 14.21 9.05 16.52
N ALA A 323 13.31 9.56 15.68
CA ALA A 323 11.95 9.08 15.55
C ALA A 323 11.84 7.80 14.69
N ASP A 324 12.93 7.40 14.02
CA ASP A 324 13.00 6.22 13.17
C ASP A 324 13.90 5.13 13.75
N VAL A 325 13.63 3.89 13.35
CA VAL A 325 14.55 2.76 13.56
C VAL A 325 15.08 2.34 12.22
N LEU A 326 16.41 2.28 12.08
CA LEU A 326 17.12 1.74 10.93
C LEU A 326 17.69 0.36 11.29
N TRP A 327 17.55 -0.62 10.38
CA TRP A 327 18.15 -1.94 10.57
C TRP A 327 18.56 -2.59 9.26
N VAL A 328 19.54 -3.49 9.34
CA VAL A 328 19.91 -4.38 8.25
C VAL A 328 19.08 -5.64 8.35
N ASN A 329 18.30 -5.93 7.32
CA ASN A 329 17.47 -7.11 7.22
C ASN A 329 18.17 -8.19 6.38
N GLU A 330 18.46 -9.33 7.01
CA GLU A 330 19.06 -10.49 6.34
C GLU A 330 18.02 -11.20 5.46
N ARG A 331 18.33 -11.41 4.19
CA ARG A 331 17.50 -12.18 3.26
C ARG A 331 18.01 -13.62 3.15
N PRO A 332 17.31 -14.61 3.70
CA PRO A 332 17.78 -15.99 3.80
C PRO A 332 18.05 -16.68 2.46
N ASP A 333 17.53 -16.18 1.36
CA ASP A 333 17.63 -16.81 0.03
C ASP A 333 18.78 -16.31 -0.83
N ASN A 334 19.66 -15.46 -0.31
CA ASN A 334 20.80 -14.86 -1.03
C ASN A 334 20.46 -14.27 -2.42
N ARG A 335 19.16 -14.01 -2.68
CA ARG A 335 18.64 -13.43 -3.91
C ARG A 335 18.49 -11.93 -3.74
N GLY A 336 19.59 -11.21 -3.95
CA GLY A 336 19.63 -9.75 -3.90
C GLY A 336 20.38 -9.16 -2.71
N GLY A 337 20.95 -10.00 -1.82
CA GLY A 337 21.73 -9.55 -0.66
C GLY A 337 20.86 -8.97 0.47
N ASP A 338 21.51 -8.60 1.55
CA ASP A 338 20.89 -7.89 2.68
C ASP A 338 20.41 -6.51 2.24
N ASN A 339 19.37 -6.01 2.86
CA ASN A 339 18.79 -4.70 2.59
C ASN A 339 18.64 -3.87 3.87
N LEU A 340 18.61 -2.57 3.69
CA LEU A 340 18.30 -1.63 4.77
C LEU A 340 16.80 -1.39 4.83
N GLN A 341 16.27 -1.29 6.05
CA GLN A 341 14.90 -0.89 6.29
C GLN A 341 14.85 0.21 7.34
N VAL A 342 13.95 1.17 7.16
CA VAL A 342 13.69 2.24 8.13
C VAL A 342 12.21 2.35 8.40
N ALA A 343 11.83 2.37 9.67
CA ALA A 343 10.43 2.52 10.10
C ALA A 343 10.31 3.52 11.24
N PRO A 344 9.17 4.22 11.35
CA PRO A 344 8.92 5.08 12.49
C PRO A 344 8.77 4.25 13.77
N LEU A 345 9.28 4.78 14.88
CA LEU A 345 9.12 4.20 16.22
C LEU A 345 7.66 4.24 16.69
N ASP A 346 6.93 5.26 16.30
CA ASP A 346 5.55 5.50 16.67
C ASP A 346 4.78 6.10 15.49
N VAL A 347 3.68 5.48 15.12
CA VAL A 347 2.80 5.92 14.03
C VAL A 347 1.52 6.59 14.55
N SER A 348 1.35 6.71 15.86
CA SER A 348 0.12 7.24 16.46
C SER A 348 -0.16 8.69 16.06
N PHE A 349 0.88 9.53 15.94
CA PHE A 349 0.75 10.89 15.43
C PHE A 349 0.29 10.93 13.97
N GLN A 350 0.84 10.06 13.13
CA GLN A 350 0.45 9.96 11.73
C GLN A 350 -1.01 9.52 11.58
N VAL A 351 -1.45 8.53 12.37
CA VAL A 351 -2.86 8.11 12.41
C VAL A 351 -3.76 9.26 12.85
N ARG A 352 -3.38 9.97 13.93
CA ARG A 352 -4.14 11.11 14.43
C ARG A 352 -4.28 12.21 13.37
N ASP A 353 -3.15 12.69 12.85
CA ASP A 353 -3.12 13.90 12.05
C ASP A 353 -3.65 13.68 10.63
N HIS A 354 -3.53 12.47 10.09
CA HIS A 354 -3.91 12.16 8.71
C HIS A 354 -5.19 11.33 8.56
N LEU A 355 -5.54 10.52 9.57
CA LEU A 355 -6.75 9.70 9.49
C LEU A 355 -7.88 10.23 10.37
N LEU A 356 -7.56 10.73 11.59
CA LEU A 356 -8.59 11.07 12.57
C LEU A 356 -8.98 12.56 12.57
N ALA A 357 -8.15 13.45 12.02
CA ALA A 357 -8.35 14.89 12.12
C ALA A 357 -9.70 15.37 11.59
N ASP A 358 -10.16 14.81 10.47
CA ASP A 358 -11.35 15.23 9.76
C ASP A 358 -12.41 14.12 9.59
N LYS A 359 -12.29 13.00 10.32
CA LYS A 359 -13.14 11.81 10.13
C LYS A 359 -13.53 11.17 11.44
N THR A 360 -14.75 10.70 11.54
CA THR A 360 -15.18 9.88 12.68
C THR A 360 -14.71 8.44 12.51
N ALA A 361 -13.95 7.93 13.48
CA ALA A 361 -13.37 6.58 13.44
C ALA A 361 -13.96 5.65 14.53
N VAL A 362 -14.36 4.46 14.10
CA VAL A 362 -14.79 3.36 14.96
C VAL A 362 -13.76 2.23 14.90
N PHE A 363 -13.06 1.99 15.99
CA PHE A 363 -12.10 0.91 16.14
C PHE A 363 -12.75 -0.28 16.84
N THR A 364 -12.76 -1.43 16.19
CA THR A 364 -13.36 -2.63 16.76
C THR A 364 -12.48 -3.86 16.59
N SER A 365 -12.42 -4.68 17.62
CA SER A 365 -11.74 -5.98 17.62
C SER A 365 -12.20 -6.85 18.77
N ALA A 366 -11.83 -8.12 18.74
CA ALA A 366 -12.03 -9.03 19.89
C ALA A 366 -11.06 -8.75 21.05
N THR A 367 -9.94 -8.08 20.80
CA THR A 367 -8.83 -7.91 21.75
C THR A 367 -8.27 -6.50 21.72
N LEU A 368 -8.95 -5.53 22.38
CA LEU A 368 -8.49 -4.13 22.47
C LEU A 368 -8.11 -3.71 23.88
N LYS A 369 -8.50 -4.50 24.90
CA LYS A 369 -8.13 -4.20 26.28
C LYS A 369 -6.80 -4.86 26.65
N LEU A 370 -5.87 -4.08 27.15
CA LEU A 370 -4.64 -4.56 27.76
C LEU A 370 -4.76 -4.38 29.29
N GLY A 371 -4.73 -5.50 30.03
CA GLY A 371 -4.91 -5.46 31.48
C GLY A 371 -6.30 -4.96 31.94
N GLY A 372 -7.30 -5.01 31.05
CA GLY A 372 -8.65 -4.53 31.34
C GLY A 372 -8.90 -3.06 30.94
N ASP A 373 -7.89 -2.36 30.43
CA ASP A 373 -7.95 -0.95 30.05
C ASP A 373 -7.79 -0.76 28.52
N PHE A 374 -8.53 0.17 27.95
CA PHE A 374 -8.42 0.60 26.55
C PHE A 374 -7.32 1.63 26.31
N ALA A 375 -6.91 2.39 27.32
CA ALA A 375 -6.02 3.54 27.17
C ALA A 375 -4.70 3.23 26.44
N PRO A 376 -4.01 2.09 26.66
CA PRO A 376 -2.77 1.79 25.93
C PRO A 376 -3.00 1.62 24.43
N VAL A 377 -4.09 0.91 24.04
CA VAL A 377 -4.42 0.69 22.62
C VAL A 377 -4.97 1.98 22.01
N ALA A 378 -5.84 2.71 22.70
CA ALA A 378 -6.35 4.00 22.23
C ALA A 378 -5.18 4.96 21.92
N ARG A 379 -4.17 5.03 22.79
CA ARG A 379 -2.99 5.85 22.56
C ARG A 379 -2.23 5.43 21.30
N SER A 380 -1.98 4.15 21.08
CA SER A 380 -1.30 3.67 19.88
C SER A 380 -2.08 3.92 18.59
N LEU A 381 -3.40 4.09 18.69
CA LEU A 381 -4.31 4.45 17.59
C LEU A 381 -4.46 5.97 17.39
N GLY A 382 -3.67 6.79 18.10
CA GLY A 382 -3.74 8.24 17.98
C GLY A 382 -4.86 8.90 18.81
N LEU A 383 -5.54 8.15 19.65
CA LEU A 383 -6.63 8.63 20.50
C LEU A 383 -6.08 8.98 21.91
N TRP A 384 -5.66 10.21 22.10
CA TRP A 384 -5.32 10.76 23.42
C TRP A 384 -5.82 12.20 23.51
N ALA A 385 -6.17 12.62 24.74
CA ALA A 385 -6.47 14.01 25.00
C ALA A 385 -5.16 14.82 24.94
N ASP A 386 -5.19 15.97 24.29
CA ASP A 386 -4.10 16.92 24.42
C ASP A 386 -3.97 17.36 25.88
N GLU A 387 -2.76 17.52 26.39
CA GLU A 387 -2.48 17.94 27.78
C GLU A 387 -3.08 19.32 28.10
N GLU A 388 -3.61 20.06 27.12
CA GLU A 388 -4.26 21.35 27.26
C GLU A 388 -5.82 21.30 27.34
N GLY A 389 -6.41 20.16 27.66
CA GLY A 389 -7.78 20.09 28.18
C GLY A 389 -8.91 20.17 27.16
N GLY A 390 -8.70 19.70 25.93
CA GLY A 390 -9.77 19.39 24.98
C GLY A 390 -10.20 17.92 25.13
N THR A 391 -11.41 17.68 25.63
CA THR A 391 -12.08 16.38 25.65
C THR A 391 -12.62 16.06 24.27
#